data_146e667b39b90783de18a223cba90c03
#
_entry.id   146e667b39b90783de18a223cba90c03
#
_cell.length_a   1.000
_cell.length_b   1.000
_cell.length_c   1.000
_cell.angle_alpha   90.00
_cell.angle_beta   90.00
_cell.angle_gamma   90.00
#
_symmetry.space_group_name_H-M   'P 1'
#
loop_
_entity.id
_entity.type
_entity.pdbx_description
1 polymer ?
#
loop_
_entity_poly.entity_id
_entity_poly.type
_entity_poly.pdbx_seq_one_letter_code
_entity_poly.pdbx_strand_id
1 'polypeptide(L)'
;NIKVSNSMFLTYLIIIVISIEIMILYIKENKKMRSIYNNYYRVDIYFKDREKLSLIGFVDTGNNLYDPYKKRPVIIVHNKYIKEDKYILVPYHTINGNGLLKCIKPDIIFIDGIGYKGNVLIGFSDSFNFGDGVDVILHKDIMKGW
;
A
#
# COMPACT_ATOMS: atom_id res chain seq x y z
N ASN A 1 29.18 -46.99 -29.38
CA ASN A 1 29.52 -46.16 -28.19
C ASN A 1 29.36 -44.65 -28.43
N ILE A 2 29.59 -44.12 -29.66
CA ILE A 2 29.49 -42.66 -29.94
C ILE A 2 28.04 -42.16 -29.91
N LYS A 3 27.05 -42.94 -30.38
CA LYS A 3 25.62 -42.54 -30.37
C LYS A 3 25.02 -42.38 -28.95
N VAL A 4 25.43 -43.22 -28.00
CA VAL A 4 24.95 -43.14 -26.59
C VAL A 4 25.54 -41.94 -25.91
N SER A 5 26.80 -41.60 -26.17
CA SER A 5 27.46 -40.40 -25.61
C SER A 5 26.77 -39.09 -26.06
N ASN A 6 26.37 -38.97 -27.32
CA ASN A 6 25.70 -37.79 -27.86
C ASN A 6 24.27 -37.63 -27.28
N SER A 7 23.54 -38.73 -27.07
CA SER A 7 22.23 -38.72 -26.45
C SER A 7 22.29 -38.23 -24.99
N MET A 8 23.24 -38.71 -24.20
CA MET A 8 23.45 -38.26 -22.83
C MET A 8 23.83 -36.78 -22.76
N PHE A 9 24.73 -36.33 -23.65
CA PHE A 9 25.12 -34.91 -23.69
C PHE A 9 23.91 -34.00 -24.00
N LEU A 10 23.08 -34.40 -24.97
CA LEU A 10 21.86 -33.64 -25.29
C LEU A 10 20.90 -33.57 -24.12
N THR A 11 20.72 -34.64 -23.35
CA THR A 11 19.89 -34.68 -22.17
C THR A 11 20.38 -33.72 -21.08
N TYR A 12 21.69 -33.66 -20.81
CA TYR A 12 22.26 -32.70 -19.85
C TYR A 12 22.07 -31.26 -20.29
N LEU A 13 22.22 -30.98 -21.60
CA LEU A 13 21.96 -29.64 -22.14
C LEU A 13 20.51 -29.18 -21.91
N ILE A 14 19.54 -30.04 -22.14
CA ILE A 14 18.13 -29.78 -21.94
C ILE A 14 17.85 -29.49 -20.43
N ILE A 15 18.42 -30.30 -19.53
CA ILE A 15 18.25 -30.12 -18.08
C ILE A 15 18.83 -28.77 -17.64
N ILE A 16 19.97 -28.35 -18.15
CA ILE A 16 20.58 -27.06 -17.84
C ILE A 16 19.67 -25.91 -18.28
N VAL A 17 19.15 -25.97 -19.51
CA VAL A 17 18.24 -24.92 -20.02
C VAL A 17 16.98 -24.81 -19.14
N ILE A 18 16.35 -25.94 -18.83
CA ILE A 18 15.15 -25.97 -17.97
C ILE A 18 15.45 -25.40 -16.56
N SER A 19 16.62 -25.77 -16.00
CA SER A 19 16.99 -25.25 -14.66
C SER A 19 17.23 -23.75 -14.65
N ILE A 20 17.77 -23.17 -15.72
CA ILE A 20 17.94 -21.72 -15.87
C ILE A 20 16.57 -21.02 -15.96
N GLU A 21 15.65 -21.57 -16.76
CA GLU A 21 14.29 -21.01 -16.88
C GLU A 21 13.55 -21.00 -15.52
N ILE A 22 13.61 -22.12 -14.80
CA ILE A 22 13.01 -22.22 -13.46
C ILE A 22 13.64 -21.19 -12.51
N MET A 23 14.95 -21.01 -12.54
CA MET A 23 15.66 -20.03 -11.71
C MET A 23 15.23 -18.60 -12.06
N ILE A 24 15.06 -18.26 -13.33
CA ILE A 24 14.58 -16.93 -13.77
C ILE A 24 13.16 -16.68 -13.27
N LEU A 25 12.26 -17.65 -13.38
CA LEU A 25 10.90 -17.56 -12.88
C LEU A 25 10.87 -17.35 -11.36
N TYR A 26 11.66 -18.11 -10.61
CA TYR A 26 11.79 -17.98 -9.16
C TYR A 26 12.30 -16.59 -8.74
N ILE A 27 13.30 -16.05 -9.44
CA ILE A 27 13.81 -14.69 -9.17
C ILE A 27 12.74 -13.62 -9.46
N LYS A 28 11.99 -13.76 -10.57
CA LYS A 28 10.89 -12.83 -10.90
C LYS A 28 9.81 -12.84 -9.84
N GLU A 29 9.40 -14.01 -9.38
CA GLU A 29 8.36 -14.17 -8.37
C GLU A 29 8.79 -13.59 -7.01
N ASN A 30 10.02 -13.87 -6.58
CA ASN A 30 10.58 -13.28 -5.37
C ASN A 30 10.71 -11.74 -5.44
N LYS A 31 11.07 -11.17 -6.60
CA LYS A 31 11.08 -9.71 -6.78
C LYS A 31 9.67 -9.12 -6.68
N LYS A 32 8.67 -9.77 -7.28
CA LYS A 32 7.27 -9.35 -7.20
C LYS A 32 6.76 -9.39 -5.75
N MET A 33 7.03 -10.47 -5.02
CA MET A 33 6.66 -10.59 -3.61
C MET A 33 7.32 -9.52 -2.75
N ARG A 34 8.62 -9.27 -2.90
CA ARG A 34 9.32 -8.19 -2.17
C ARG A 34 8.74 -6.82 -2.44
N SER A 35 8.34 -6.52 -3.68
CA SER A 35 7.73 -5.22 -4.02
C SER A 35 6.35 -5.07 -3.39
N ILE A 36 5.60 -6.14 -3.22
CA ILE A 36 4.32 -6.15 -2.51
C ILE A 36 4.56 -5.91 -1.02
N TYR A 37 5.46 -6.66 -0.38
CA TYR A 37 5.77 -6.49 1.05
C TYR A 37 6.34 -5.10 1.38
N ASN A 38 7.09 -4.47 0.49
CA ASN A 38 7.66 -3.13 0.70
C ASN A 38 6.62 -2.00 0.68
N ASN A 39 5.37 -2.27 0.30
CA ASN A 39 4.30 -1.27 0.26
C ASN A 39 3.33 -1.35 1.44
N TYR A 40 3.52 -2.33 2.35
CA TYR A 40 2.70 -2.48 3.56
C TYR A 40 3.42 -1.92 4.77
N TYR A 41 2.71 -1.11 5.55
CA TYR A 41 3.24 -0.44 6.73
C TYR A 41 2.27 -0.57 7.89
N ARG A 42 2.81 -0.73 9.09
CA ARG A 42 2.03 -0.56 10.29
C ARG A 42 1.80 0.93 10.51
N VAL A 43 0.56 1.30 10.74
CA VAL A 43 0.11 2.68 10.95
C VAL A 43 -0.58 2.79 12.30
N ASP A 44 -0.02 3.58 13.19
CA ASP A 44 -0.61 3.91 14.48
C ASP A 44 -1.19 5.33 14.42
N ILE A 45 -2.49 5.46 14.65
CA ILE A 45 -3.22 6.73 14.60
C ILE A 45 -3.56 7.15 16.04
N TYR A 46 -3.18 8.36 16.40
CA TYR A 46 -3.39 8.92 17.72
C TYR A 46 -4.43 10.04 17.69
N PHE A 47 -5.35 9.98 18.62
CA PHE A 47 -6.37 10.99 18.87
C PHE A 47 -6.33 11.39 20.35
N LYS A 48 -6.66 12.66 20.65
CA LYS A 48 -6.55 13.21 21.99
C LYS A 48 -7.42 12.49 23.03
N ASP A 49 -8.61 12.07 22.60
CA ASP A 49 -9.67 11.63 23.54
C ASP A 49 -10.02 10.13 23.37
N ARG A 50 -9.17 9.34 22.73
CA ARG A 50 -9.41 7.90 22.53
C ARG A 50 -8.13 7.10 22.47
N GLU A 51 -8.27 5.77 22.59
CA GLU A 51 -7.17 4.85 22.42
C GLU A 51 -6.56 4.92 21.01
N LYS A 52 -5.28 4.61 20.95
CA LYS A 52 -4.53 4.48 19.71
C LYS A 52 -5.14 3.40 18.81
N LEU A 53 -5.30 3.71 17.53
CA LEU A 53 -5.75 2.78 16.51
C LEU A 53 -4.56 2.27 15.72
N SER A 54 -4.31 0.95 15.76
CA SER A 54 -3.22 0.29 15.03
C SER A 54 -3.77 -0.48 13.83
N LEU A 55 -3.34 -0.12 12.63
CA LEU A 55 -3.88 -0.60 11.35
C LEU A 55 -2.74 -1.00 10.40
N ILE A 56 -3.09 -1.77 9.36
CA ILE A 56 -2.18 -2.09 8.26
C ILE A 56 -2.49 -1.18 7.09
N GLY A 57 -1.50 -0.38 6.70
CA GLY A 57 -1.58 0.55 5.57
C GLY A 57 -0.87 0.03 4.34
N PHE A 58 -1.41 0.36 3.17
CA PHE A 58 -0.80 0.13 1.87
C PHE A 58 -0.56 1.46 1.18
N VAL A 59 0.64 1.65 0.61
CA VAL A 59 0.94 2.86 -0.18
C VAL A 59 0.37 2.73 -1.57
N ASP A 60 -0.63 3.55 -1.84
CA ASP A 60 -1.21 3.68 -3.19
C ASP A 60 -0.61 4.89 -3.91
N THR A 61 0.18 4.64 -4.94
CA THR A 61 0.75 5.71 -5.79
C THR A 61 -0.30 6.49 -6.56
N GLY A 62 -1.50 5.94 -6.72
CA GLY A 62 -2.67 6.59 -7.30
C GLY A 62 -3.38 7.54 -6.34
N ASN A 63 -3.18 7.40 -5.02
CA ASN A 63 -3.75 8.33 -4.05
C ASN A 63 -3.02 9.67 -4.09
N ASN A 64 -3.64 10.62 -4.78
CA ASN A 64 -3.18 12.02 -4.91
C ASN A 64 -4.11 13.00 -4.20
N LEU A 65 -4.91 12.53 -3.24
CA LEU A 65 -5.93 13.33 -2.59
C LEU A 65 -5.33 14.29 -1.57
N TYR A 66 -5.61 15.56 -1.74
CA TYR A 66 -5.21 16.63 -0.84
C TYR A 66 -6.41 17.44 -0.37
N ASP A 67 -6.35 17.88 0.87
CA ASP A 67 -7.22 18.93 1.38
C ASP A 67 -7.03 20.23 0.56
N PRO A 68 -8.10 20.79 -0.01
CA PRO A 68 -7.99 21.97 -0.86
C PRO A 68 -7.56 23.24 -0.07
N TYR A 69 -7.82 23.28 1.24
CA TYR A 69 -7.58 24.48 2.06
C TYR A 69 -6.12 24.59 2.53
N LYS A 70 -5.56 23.48 3.04
CA LYS A 70 -4.21 23.47 3.66
C LYS A 70 -3.23 22.56 2.95
N LYS A 71 -3.62 21.97 1.82
CA LYS A 71 -2.78 21.04 1.04
C LYS A 71 -2.24 19.86 1.84
N ARG A 72 -3.01 19.39 2.83
CA ARG A 72 -2.66 18.22 3.63
C ARG A 72 -2.95 16.96 2.83
N PRO A 73 -2.04 15.98 2.80
CA PRO A 73 -2.31 14.68 2.19
C PRO A 73 -3.42 13.95 2.96
N VAL A 74 -4.27 13.25 2.24
CA VAL A 74 -5.38 12.48 2.83
C VAL A 74 -5.06 10.99 2.72
N ILE A 75 -5.06 10.30 3.85
CA ILE A 75 -5.08 8.83 3.92
C ILE A 75 -6.52 8.36 4.01
N ILE A 76 -6.82 7.19 3.47
CA ILE A 76 -8.18 6.66 3.44
C ILE A 76 -8.26 5.46 4.37
N VAL A 77 -9.19 5.50 5.31
CA VAL A 77 -9.44 4.45 6.31
C VAL A 77 -10.85 3.90 6.12
N HIS A 78 -11.04 2.61 6.36
CA HIS A 78 -12.35 1.99 6.29
C HIS A 78 -13.26 2.54 7.39
N ASN A 79 -14.51 2.87 7.07
CA ASN A 79 -15.52 3.45 7.98
C ASN A 79 -15.75 2.67 9.27
N LYS A 80 -15.50 1.35 9.28
CA LYS A 80 -15.69 0.50 10.46
C LYS A 80 -14.84 0.90 11.68
N TYR A 81 -13.72 1.61 11.45
CA TYR A 81 -12.77 1.91 12.52
C TYR A 81 -13.06 3.18 13.29
N ILE A 82 -13.67 4.18 12.66
CA ILE A 82 -13.86 5.50 13.25
C ILE A 82 -15.25 6.02 12.91
N LYS A 83 -15.99 6.45 13.93
CA LYS A 83 -17.25 7.16 13.78
C LYS A 83 -17.07 8.56 14.39
N GLU A 84 -17.31 9.58 13.60
CA GLU A 84 -17.20 10.99 14.00
C GLU A 84 -18.42 11.78 13.56
N ASP A 85 -18.84 12.73 14.40
CA ASP A 85 -19.93 13.66 14.08
C ASP A 85 -19.43 14.94 13.41
N LYS A 86 -18.15 15.30 13.67
CA LYS A 86 -17.51 16.47 13.08
C LYS A 86 -16.48 16.08 12.05
N TYR A 87 -16.67 16.53 10.83
CA TYR A 87 -15.78 16.20 9.69
C TYR A 87 -15.55 17.40 8.78
N ILE A 88 -14.46 17.32 8.04
CA ILE A 88 -14.09 18.24 6.97
C ILE A 88 -14.45 17.53 5.64
N LEU A 89 -15.14 18.22 4.75
CA LEU A 89 -15.44 17.68 3.43
C LEU A 89 -14.29 17.98 2.47
N VAL A 90 -13.73 16.94 1.86
CA VAL A 90 -12.67 17.03 0.86
C VAL A 90 -13.22 16.52 -0.46
N PRO A 91 -13.24 17.35 -1.53
CA PRO A 91 -13.67 16.90 -2.84
C PRO A 91 -12.65 15.92 -3.42
N TYR A 92 -13.16 14.87 -4.06
CA TYR A 92 -12.34 13.89 -4.76
C TYR A 92 -12.88 13.62 -6.16
N HIS A 93 -11.96 13.22 -7.04
CA HIS A 93 -12.26 12.83 -8.41
C HIS A 93 -11.72 11.42 -8.64
N THR A 94 -12.55 10.55 -9.18
CA THR A 94 -12.15 9.20 -9.59
C THR A 94 -12.66 8.93 -11.02
N ILE A 95 -12.23 7.83 -11.60
CA ILE A 95 -12.70 7.37 -12.91
C ILE A 95 -14.22 7.15 -12.89
N ASN A 96 -14.78 6.76 -11.74
CA ASN A 96 -16.19 6.47 -11.56
C ASN A 96 -17.04 7.69 -11.17
N GLY A 97 -16.44 8.87 -11.05
CA GLY A 97 -17.15 10.12 -10.74
C GLY A 97 -16.48 10.96 -9.67
N ASN A 98 -17.19 12.03 -9.29
CA ASN A 98 -16.76 13.01 -8.32
C ASN A 98 -17.58 12.86 -7.04
N GLY A 99 -16.98 13.18 -5.90
CA GLY A 99 -17.69 13.13 -4.63
C GLY A 99 -17.03 13.99 -3.54
N LEU A 100 -17.61 13.93 -2.36
CA LEU A 100 -17.08 14.57 -1.15
C LEU A 100 -16.75 13.49 -0.12
N LEU A 101 -15.49 13.44 0.29
CA LEU A 101 -14.99 12.53 1.31
C LEU A 101 -15.07 13.18 2.68
N LYS A 102 -15.67 12.51 3.64
CA LYS A 102 -15.68 12.94 5.05
C LYS A 102 -14.30 12.67 5.64
N CYS A 103 -13.64 13.72 6.12
CA CYS A 103 -12.30 13.64 6.68
C CYS A 103 -12.24 14.20 8.09
N ILE A 104 -11.36 13.66 8.91
CA ILE A 104 -11.02 14.21 10.24
C ILE A 104 -9.51 14.45 10.33
N LYS A 105 -9.11 15.28 11.28
CA LYS A 105 -7.71 15.52 11.59
C LYS A 105 -7.32 14.71 12.82
N PRO A 106 -6.39 13.74 12.73
CA PRO A 106 -5.77 13.11 13.89
C PRO A 106 -4.81 14.09 14.56
N ASP A 107 -4.41 13.81 15.80
CA ASP A 107 -3.32 14.56 16.44
C ASP A 107 -2.00 14.26 15.77
N ILE A 108 -1.71 12.97 15.61
CA ILE A 108 -0.50 12.51 14.94
C ILE A 108 -0.72 11.08 14.42
N ILE A 109 -0.02 10.73 13.36
CA ILE A 109 0.10 9.34 12.91
C ILE A 109 1.56 8.91 12.97
N PHE A 110 1.78 7.66 13.32
CA PHE A 110 3.09 7.02 13.24
C PHE A 110 3.04 5.94 12.17
N ILE A 111 4.01 5.94 11.27
CA ILE A 111 4.16 4.93 10.23
C ILE A 111 5.49 4.24 10.44
N ASP A 112 5.45 2.93 10.61
CA ASP A 112 6.65 2.12 10.85
C ASP A 112 7.66 2.28 9.71
N GLY A 113 8.93 2.49 10.05
CA GLY A 113 10.00 2.76 9.08
C GLY A 113 10.04 4.19 8.51
N ILE A 114 9.04 5.05 8.81
CA ILE A 114 8.96 6.44 8.29
C ILE A 114 8.96 7.46 9.42
N GLY A 115 8.23 7.16 10.51
CA GLY A 115 8.13 8.02 11.69
C GLY A 115 6.81 8.78 11.81
N TYR A 116 6.81 9.85 12.61
CA TYR A 116 5.62 10.63 12.95
C TYR A 116 5.26 11.66 11.90
N LYS A 117 3.96 11.78 11.60
CA LYS A 117 3.37 12.75 10.66
C LYS A 117 2.16 13.44 11.29
N GLY A 118 2.20 14.75 11.46
CA GLY A 118 1.15 15.53 12.12
C GLY A 118 0.23 16.31 11.16
N ASN A 119 0.64 16.52 9.92
CA ASN A 119 -0.11 17.34 8.96
C ASN A 119 -0.83 16.48 7.92
N VAL A 120 -1.67 15.55 8.39
CA VAL A 120 -2.41 14.57 7.57
C VAL A 120 -3.89 14.64 7.89
N LEU A 121 -4.77 14.35 6.94
CA LEU A 121 -6.17 14.08 7.15
C LEU A 121 -6.47 12.60 6.97
N ILE A 122 -7.48 12.12 7.67
CA ILE A 122 -8.04 10.78 7.52
C ILE A 122 -9.41 10.91 6.86
N GLY A 123 -9.54 10.38 5.67
CA GLY A 123 -10.81 10.25 4.96
C GLY A 123 -11.44 8.88 5.21
N PHE A 124 -12.77 8.84 5.28
CA PHE A 124 -13.53 7.61 5.53
C PHE A 124 -14.26 7.17 4.29
N SER A 125 -14.13 5.90 3.95
CA SER A 125 -14.89 5.32 2.85
C SER A 125 -15.12 3.82 3.02
N ASP A 126 -16.30 3.37 2.57
CA ASP A 126 -16.62 1.96 2.38
C ASP A 126 -16.45 1.55 0.91
N SER A 127 -16.37 2.53 0.02
CA SER A 127 -16.38 2.31 -1.43
C SER A 127 -15.00 2.02 -2.03
N PHE A 128 -13.92 2.21 -1.28
CA PHE A 128 -12.57 1.86 -1.73
C PHE A 128 -12.31 0.37 -1.52
N ASN A 129 -11.76 -0.28 -2.54
CA ASN A 129 -11.27 -1.64 -2.41
C ASN A 129 -9.93 -1.63 -1.68
N PHE A 130 -9.95 -1.97 -0.40
CA PHE A 130 -8.75 -1.99 0.44
C PHE A 130 -7.86 -3.22 0.20
N GLY A 131 -8.33 -4.23 -0.55
CA GLY A 131 -7.63 -5.51 -0.67
C GLY A 131 -7.63 -6.31 0.63
N ASP A 132 -7.14 -7.54 0.56
CA ASP A 132 -7.10 -8.43 1.72
C ASP A 132 -6.05 -7.96 2.75
N GLY A 133 -6.49 -7.74 3.99
CA GLY A 133 -5.61 -7.36 5.10
C GLY A 133 -5.12 -5.91 5.09
N VAL A 134 -5.70 -5.05 4.25
CA VAL A 134 -5.42 -3.60 4.22
C VAL A 134 -6.56 -2.83 4.88
N ASP A 135 -6.20 -2.00 5.83
CA ASP A 135 -7.14 -1.15 6.57
C ASP A 135 -7.04 0.33 6.19
N VAL A 136 -5.88 0.73 5.66
CA VAL A 136 -5.54 2.12 5.33
C VAL A 136 -4.89 2.21 3.97
N ILE A 137 -5.36 3.13 3.14
CA ILE A 137 -4.67 3.54 1.91
C ILE A 137 -3.84 4.79 2.22
N LEU A 138 -2.53 4.65 2.16
CA LEU A 138 -1.59 5.72 2.42
C LEU A 138 -1.38 6.59 1.18
N HIS A 139 -1.14 7.88 1.41
CA HIS A 139 -0.82 8.83 0.36
C HIS A 139 0.68 8.74 0.02
N LYS A 140 1.02 8.77 -1.29
CA LYS A 140 2.41 8.64 -1.76
C LYS A 140 3.39 9.65 -1.14
N ASP A 141 2.94 10.88 -0.90
CA ASP A 141 3.82 11.93 -0.40
C ASP A 141 4.08 11.85 1.11
N ILE A 142 3.30 11.06 1.85
CA ILE A 142 3.60 10.78 3.26
C ILE A 142 4.91 9.98 3.38
N MET A 143 5.26 9.23 2.35
CA MET A 143 6.49 8.41 2.30
C MET A 143 7.74 9.25 2.05
N LYS A 144 7.60 10.46 1.52
CA LYS A 144 8.72 11.39 1.36
C LYS A 144 9.07 12.00 2.73
N GLY A 145 10.34 11.97 3.10
CA GLY A 145 10.82 12.74 4.24
C GLY A 145 10.52 14.23 4.03
N TRP A 146 10.03 14.88 5.08
CA TRP A 146 9.91 16.34 5.14
C TRP A 146 11.23 16.88 5.64
#